data_3489a7e307b1d2fab0c131cb9c06aa03
#
_entry.id   3489a7e307b1d2fab0c131cb9c06aa03
#
_cell.length_a   1.000
_cell.length_b   1.000
_cell.length_c   1.000
_cell.angle_alpha   90.00
_cell.angle_beta   90.00
_cell.angle_gamma   90.00
#
_symmetry.space_group_name_H-M   'P 1'
#
loop_
_entity.id
_entity.type
_entity.pdbx_description
1 polymer ?
#
loop_
_entity_poly.entity_id
_entity_poly.type
_entity_poly.pdbx_seq_one_letter_code
_entity_poly.pdbx_strand_id
1 'polypeptide(L)'
;MNERQKKILDFLTVRQTARMEEIVRAVHYSRSTVRRDLIELERLHAVTRSRGKASIIVTTSKEKHYRLRETDNTAEKETIARLCLPLLPANGSVFMDSGTTTACLCREIPYASSFTVITSGLETARLLLDRK
;
A
#
# COMPACT_ATOMS: atom_id res chain seq x y z
N MET A 1 -1.49 -4.13 -7.12
CA MET A 1 -2.54 -3.40 -7.90
C MET A 1 -2.33 -3.70 -9.37
N ASN A 2 -3.37 -4.08 -10.09
CA ASN A 2 -3.28 -4.39 -11.52
C ASN A 2 -3.55 -3.14 -12.40
N GLU A 3 -3.27 -3.24 -13.71
CA GLU A 3 -3.40 -2.12 -14.65
C GLU A 3 -4.85 -1.58 -14.75
N ARG A 4 -5.87 -2.47 -14.66
CA ARG A 4 -7.28 -2.05 -14.67
C ARG A 4 -7.62 -1.19 -13.45
N GLN A 5 -7.19 -1.63 -12.26
CA GLN A 5 -7.39 -0.90 -11.00
C GLN A 5 -6.75 0.48 -11.06
N LYS A 6 -5.57 0.58 -11.68
CA LYS A 6 -4.89 1.85 -11.90
C LYS A 6 -5.73 2.77 -12.79
N LYS A 7 -6.25 2.28 -13.93
CA LYS A 7 -7.13 3.06 -14.82
C LYS A 7 -8.40 3.55 -14.11
N ILE A 8 -8.99 2.72 -13.24
CA ILE A 8 -10.16 3.12 -12.43
C ILE A 8 -9.79 4.27 -11.49
N LEU A 9 -8.66 4.17 -10.79
CA LEU A 9 -8.21 5.21 -9.86
C LEU A 9 -7.85 6.50 -10.59
N ASP A 10 -7.14 6.43 -11.73
CA ASP A 10 -6.79 7.60 -12.55
C ASP A 10 -8.07 8.33 -12.99
N PHE A 11 -9.08 7.61 -13.46
CA PHE A 11 -10.37 8.17 -13.83
C PHE A 11 -11.07 8.85 -12.62
N LEU A 12 -11.10 8.17 -11.47
CA LEU A 12 -11.72 8.70 -10.26
C LEU A 12 -10.91 9.85 -9.63
N THR A 13 -9.60 9.91 -9.84
CA THR A 13 -8.78 11.05 -9.39
C THR A 13 -9.20 12.35 -10.05
N VAL A 14 -9.57 12.30 -11.33
CA VAL A 14 -10.05 13.47 -12.07
C VAL A 14 -11.51 13.80 -11.72
N ARG A 15 -12.37 12.78 -11.65
CA ARG A 15 -13.82 12.96 -11.47
C ARG A 15 -14.27 13.06 -10.02
N GLN A 16 -13.42 12.64 -9.07
CA GLN A 16 -13.70 12.52 -7.64
C GLN A 16 -14.79 11.50 -7.31
N THR A 17 -15.90 11.50 -8.05
CA THR A 17 -17.03 10.58 -7.91
C THR A 17 -17.57 10.24 -9.30
N ALA A 18 -17.91 8.97 -9.55
CA ALA A 18 -18.53 8.52 -10.79
C ALA A 18 -19.53 7.39 -10.55
N ARG A 19 -20.53 7.27 -11.44
CA ARG A 19 -21.43 6.12 -11.47
C ARG A 19 -20.76 4.90 -12.10
N MET A 20 -21.22 3.71 -11.76
CA MET A 20 -20.71 2.47 -12.31
C MET A 20 -20.65 2.48 -13.86
N GLU A 21 -21.68 3.00 -14.51
CA GLU A 21 -21.77 3.06 -15.96
C GLU A 21 -20.71 3.98 -16.58
N GLU A 22 -20.37 5.07 -15.91
CA GLU A 22 -19.34 6.02 -16.35
C GLU A 22 -17.95 5.39 -16.25
N ILE A 23 -17.68 4.68 -15.15
CA ILE A 23 -16.42 3.97 -14.95
C ILE A 23 -16.26 2.87 -16.02
N VAL A 24 -17.28 2.04 -16.22
CA VAL A 24 -17.28 0.97 -17.23
C VAL A 24 -16.95 1.51 -18.61
N ARG A 25 -17.58 2.64 -19.02
CA ARG A 25 -17.29 3.29 -20.30
C ARG A 25 -15.86 3.83 -20.40
N ALA A 26 -15.37 4.42 -19.31
CA ALA A 26 -14.04 5.04 -19.30
C ALA A 26 -12.91 4.01 -19.36
N VAL A 27 -13.06 2.87 -18.66
CA VAL A 27 -11.99 1.86 -18.57
C VAL A 27 -12.12 0.72 -19.59
N HIS A 28 -13.23 0.67 -20.36
CA HIS A 28 -13.52 -0.33 -21.41
C HIS A 28 -13.47 -1.79 -20.93
N TYR A 29 -13.93 -2.07 -19.69
CA TYR A 29 -14.07 -3.42 -19.16
C TYR A 29 -15.53 -3.74 -18.81
N SER A 30 -15.86 -5.02 -18.66
CA SER A 30 -17.20 -5.44 -18.30
C SER A 30 -17.62 -4.93 -16.92
N ARG A 31 -18.93 -4.70 -16.71
CA ARG A 31 -19.49 -4.25 -15.42
C ARG A 31 -19.12 -5.19 -14.27
N SER A 32 -19.10 -6.50 -14.51
CA SER A 32 -18.73 -7.49 -13.49
C SER A 32 -17.26 -7.38 -13.10
N THR A 33 -16.37 -7.12 -14.06
CA THR A 33 -14.94 -6.92 -13.85
C THR A 33 -14.70 -5.64 -13.05
N VAL A 34 -15.27 -4.51 -13.48
CA VAL A 34 -15.17 -3.23 -12.76
C VAL A 34 -15.70 -3.33 -11.34
N ARG A 35 -16.81 -4.05 -11.13
CA ARG A 35 -17.37 -4.27 -9.79
C ARG A 35 -16.41 -5.00 -8.87
N ARG A 36 -15.74 -6.07 -9.35
CA ARG A 36 -14.74 -6.81 -8.55
C ARG A 36 -13.54 -5.92 -8.21
N ASP A 37 -13.03 -5.18 -9.19
CA ASP A 37 -11.90 -4.27 -8.97
C ASP A 37 -12.25 -3.16 -7.97
N LEU A 38 -13.47 -2.60 -8.03
CA LEU A 38 -13.95 -1.61 -7.06
C LEU A 38 -14.13 -2.19 -5.65
N ILE A 39 -14.54 -3.46 -5.49
CA ILE A 39 -14.59 -4.14 -4.19
C ILE A 39 -13.19 -4.23 -3.60
N GLU A 40 -12.22 -4.63 -4.40
CA GLU A 40 -10.83 -4.74 -3.94
C GLU A 40 -10.23 -3.38 -3.62
N LEU A 41 -10.48 -2.35 -4.44
CA LEU A 41 -10.04 -0.98 -4.18
C LEU A 41 -10.69 -0.38 -2.92
N GLU A 42 -11.94 -0.75 -2.61
CA GLU A 42 -12.59 -0.36 -1.35
C GLU A 42 -11.96 -1.05 -0.15
N ARG A 43 -11.62 -2.36 -0.27
CA ARG A 43 -10.89 -3.10 0.77
C ARG A 43 -9.50 -2.48 1.04
N LEU A 44 -8.86 -1.93 0.00
CA LEU A 44 -7.59 -1.19 0.09
C LEU A 44 -7.77 0.27 0.55
N HIS A 45 -8.99 0.68 0.90
CA HIS A 45 -9.32 2.06 1.27
C HIS A 45 -8.93 3.12 0.22
N ALA A 46 -8.91 2.76 -1.05
CA ALA A 46 -8.64 3.68 -2.15
C ALA A 46 -9.89 4.38 -2.65
N VAL A 47 -11.04 3.71 -2.55
CA VAL A 47 -12.35 4.25 -2.95
C VAL A 47 -13.41 3.91 -1.89
N THR A 48 -14.50 4.67 -1.90
CA THR A 48 -15.76 4.32 -1.22
C THR A 48 -16.82 4.03 -2.27
N ARG A 49 -17.76 3.11 -1.96
CA ARG A 49 -18.89 2.79 -2.84
C ARG A 49 -20.21 3.07 -2.14
N SER A 50 -21.10 3.77 -2.80
CA SER A 50 -22.44 4.06 -2.27
C SER A 50 -23.45 4.19 -3.41
N ARG A 51 -24.60 3.50 -3.30
CA ARG A 51 -25.75 3.62 -4.21
C ARG A 51 -25.40 3.64 -5.70
N GLY A 52 -24.52 2.70 -6.15
CA GLY A 52 -24.13 2.57 -7.56
C GLY A 52 -23.09 3.59 -8.05
N LYS A 53 -22.49 4.35 -7.14
CA LYS A 53 -21.37 5.27 -7.39
C LYS A 53 -20.13 4.77 -6.67
N ALA A 54 -18.96 5.17 -7.18
CA ALA A 54 -17.69 5.06 -6.49
C ALA A 54 -17.05 6.46 -6.40
N SER A 55 -16.47 6.74 -5.25
CA SER A 55 -15.74 7.99 -4.99
C SER A 55 -14.32 7.66 -4.58
N ILE A 56 -13.34 8.38 -5.10
CA ILE A 56 -11.98 8.25 -4.61
C ILE A 56 -11.90 8.75 -3.17
N ILE A 57 -11.15 8.07 -2.33
CA ILE A 57 -10.81 8.60 -1.01
C ILE A 57 -9.66 9.60 -1.20
N VAL A 58 -10.02 10.88 -1.20
CA VAL A 58 -9.02 11.96 -1.22
C VAL A 58 -8.48 12.09 0.20
N THR A 59 -7.32 11.50 0.45
CA THR A 59 -6.51 11.95 1.57
C THR A 59 -5.99 13.35 1.24
N THR A 60 -6.08 14.28 2.17
CA THR A 60 -5.66 15.70 2.02
C THR A 60 -4.17 15.87 1.69
N SER A 61 -3.38 14.83 1.79
CA SER A 61 -2.04 14.72 1.23
C SER A 61 -2.11 14.01 -0.13
N LYS A 62 -1.34 14.46 -1.12
CA LYS A 62 -1.12 13.74 -2.41
C LYS A 62 -0.51 12.35 -2.22
N GLU A 63 -0.44 11.86 -1.00
CA GLU A 63 0.17 10.60 -0.61
C GLU A 63 -0.81 9.44 -0.80
N LYS A 64 -0.42 8.46 -1.58
CA LYS A 64 -1.17 7.20 -1.72
C LYS A 64 -1.35 6.55 -0.35
N HIS A 65 -2.55 6.05 -0.08
CA HIS A 65 -2.82 5.29 1.14
C HIS A 65 -1.78 4.19 1.36
N TYR A 66 -1.37 3.95 2.61
CA TYR A 66 -0.33 2.98 2.97
C TYR A 66 -0.51 1.61 2.28
N ARG A 67 -1.73 1.06 2.28
CA ARG A 67 -2.04 -0.23 1.66
C ARG A 67 -1.84 -0.27 0.14
N LEU A 68 -2.09 0.85 -0.55
CA LEU A 68 -1.80 0.95 -1.99
C LEU A 68 -0.29 0.99 -2.22
N ARG A 69 0.45 1.71 -1.39
CA ARG A 69 1.91 1.74 -1.45
C ARG A 69 2.53 0.39 -1.10
N GLU A 70 1.91 -0.38 -0.21
CA GLU A 70 2.39 -1.72 0.16
C GLU A 70 2.44 -2.66 -1.05
N THR A 71 1.45 -2.61 -1.93
CA THR A 71 1.35 -3.46 -3.12
C THR A 71 2.05 -2.90 -4.37
N ASP A 72 2.47 -1.63 -4.35
CA ASP A 72 3.20 -1.02 -5.45
C ASP A 72 4.70 -1.35 -5.34
N ASN A 73 5.35 -1.66 -6.47
CA ASN A 73 6.81 -1.85 -6.59
C ASN A 73 7.38 -2.81 -5.53
N THR A 74 6.72 -3.95 -5.31
CA THR A 74 7.09 -4.90 -4.25
C THR A 74 8.48 -5.49 -4.46
N ALA A 75 8.83 -5.86 -5.71
CA ALA A 75 10.14 -6.44 -6.03
C ALA A 75 11.29 -5.46 -5.76
N GLU A 76 11.10 -4.18 -6.09
CA GLU A 76 12.07 -3.12 -5.82
C GLU A 76 12.27 -2.90 -4.32
N LYS A 77 11.17 -2.91 -3.54
CA LYS A 77 11.24 -2.77 -2.08
C LYS A 77 11.94 -3.94 -1.42
N GLU A 78 11.69 -5.17 -1.87
CA GLU A 78 12.38 -6.36 -1.39
C GLU A 78 13.88 -6.29 -1.74
N THR A 79 14.21 -5.79 -2.92
CA THR A 79 15.61 -5.59 -3.33
C THR A 79 16.29 -4.56 -2.42
N ILE A 80 15.63 -3.41 -2.17
CA ILE A 80 16.14 -2.39 -1.24
C ILE A 80 16.29 -2.98 0.16
N ALA A 81 15.31 -3.72 0.65
CA ALA A 81 15.36 -4.37 1.97
C ALA A 81 16.60 -5.26 2.10
N ARG A 82 16.85 -6.13 1.14
CA ARG A 82 18.03 -7.01 1.13
C ARG A 82 19.36 -6.24 1.08
N LEU A 83 19.42 -5.16 0.32
CA LEU A 83 20.62 -4.29 0.27
C LEU A 83 20.86 -3.53 1.58
N CYS A 84 19.81 -3.25 2.34
CA CYS A 84 19.91 -2.57 3.63
C CYS A 84 20.29 -3.50 4.79
N LEU A 85 20.05 -4.82 4.70
CA LEU A 85 20.35 -5.76 5.78
C LEU A 85 21.80 -5.67 6.29
N PRO A 86 22.85 -5.68 5.43
CA PRO A 86 24.22 -5.61 5.90
C PRO A 86 24.61 -4.23 6.50
N LEU A 87 23.74 -3.21 6.36
CA LEU A 87 23.95 -1.88 6.97
C LEU A 87 23.40 -1.79 8.39
N LEU A 88 22.61 -2.79 8.83
CA LEU A 88 22.08 -2.82 10.18
C LEU A 88 23.19 -3.09 11.21
N PRO A 89 23.16 -2.43 12.37
CA PRO A 89 24.19 -2.62 13.38
C PRO A 89 24.06 -4.00 14.01
N ALA A 90 25.19 -4.60 14.39
CA ALA A 90 25.19 -5.85 15.16
C ALA A 90 24.63 -5.62 16.59
N ASN A 91 24.86 -4.45 17.17
CA ASN A 91 24.42 -4.02 18.50
C ASN A 91 24.08 -2.52 18.48
N GLY A 92 23.38 -2.03 19.50
CA GLY A 92 23.03 -0.63 19.62
C GLY A 92 21.60 -0.34 19.19
N SER A 93 21.36 0.81 18.57
CA SER A 93 20.01 1.25 18.20
C SER A 93 19.95 1.74 16.76
N VAL A 94 18.83 1.49 16.10
CA VAL A 94 18.53 1.97 14.75
C VAL A 94 17.14 2.64 14.76
N PHE A 95 17.04 3.80 14.13
CA PHE A 95 15.74 4.43 13.88
C PHE A 95 15.20 3.95 12.53
N MET A 96 13.98 3.42 12.55
CA MET A 96 13.26 2.97 11.35
C MET A 96 11.94 3.74 11.26
N ASP A 97 11.81 4.59 10.26
CA ASP A 97 10.58 5.36 10.05
C ASP A 97 9.43 4.49 9.52
N SER A 98 8.23 5.07 9.49
CA SER A 98 7.05 4.44 8.92
C SER A 98 7.15 4.39 7.38
N GLY A 99 6.97 3.22 6.79
CA GLY A 99 6.96 3.11 5.34
C GLY A 99 6.84 1.67 4.86
N THR A 100 6.32 1.47 3.65
CA THR A 100 6.16 0.12 3.10
C THR A 100 7.49 -0.53 2.71
N THR A 101 8.51 0.27 2.36
CA THR A 101 9.88 -0.22 2.12
C THR A 101 10.54 -0.62 3.43
N THR A 102 10.38 0.18 4.50
CA THR A 102 10.86 -0.15 5.85
C THR A 102 10.18 -1.41 6.37
N ALA A 103 8.88 -1.58 6.11
CA ALA A 103 8.17 -2.81 6.46
C ALA A 103 8.74 -4.05 5.74
N CYS A 104 9.16 -3.92 4.47
CA CYS A 104 9.87 -5.00 3.78
C CYS A 104 11.20 -5.33 4.48
N LEU A 105 12.00 -4.33 4.85
CA LEU A 105 13.24 -4.54 5.61
C LEU A 105 12.95 -5.26 6.94
N CYS A 106 11.94 -4.86 7.68
CA CYS A 106 11.56 -5.51 8.94
C CYS A 106 11.25 -7.00 8.76
N ARG A 107 10.67 -7.42 7.65
CA ARG A 107 10.40 -8.84 7.35
C ARG A 107 11.67 -9.65 7.11
N GLU A 108 12.73 -9.02 6.65
CA GLU A 108 14.02 -9.67 6.32
C GLU A 108 15.02 -9.70 7.49
N ILE A 109 14.83 -8.89 8.56
CA ILE A 109 15.74 -8.86 9.72
C ILE A 109 15.81 -10.25 10.36
N PRO A 110 17.01 -10.82 10.62
CA PRO A 110 17.14 -12.10 11.30
C PRO A 110 16.62 -12.08 12.75
N TYR A 111 16.02 -13.18 13.20
CA TYR A 111 15.51 -13.32 14.59
C TYR A 111 16.59 -13.15 15.66
N ALA A 112 17.81 -13.53 15.35
CA ALA A 112 18.95 -13.44 16.27
C ALA A 112 19.60 -12.05 16.35
N SER A 113 18.94 -11.01 15.81
CA SER A 113 19.48 -9.64 15.83
C SER A 113 19.42 -9.05 17.24
N SER A 114 20.52 -8.39 17.68
CA SER A 114 20.68 -7.89 19.05
C SER A 114 20.62 -6.36 19.17
N PHE A 115 20.12 -5.66 18.15
CA PHE A 115 19.95 -4.20 18.17
C PHE A 115 18.53 -3.79 18.57
N THR A 116 18.40 -2.58 19.11
CA THR A 116 17.11 -1.97 19.44
C THR A 116 16.57 -1.18 18.25
N VAL A 117 15.31 -1.40 17.90
CA VAL A 117 14.63 -0.57 16.90
C VAL A 117 13.78 0.49 17.56
N ILE A 118 13.95 1.74 17.14
CA ILE A 118 13.13 2.89 17.52
C ILE A 118 12.29 3.24 16.29
N THR A 119 10.97 3.30 16.41
CA THR A 119 10.09 3.59 15.27
C THR A 119 8.86 4.39 15.67
N SER A 120 8.39 5.24 14.76
CA SER A 120 7.08 5.90 14.80
C SER A 120 6.00 5.12 14.03
N GLY A 121 6.40 4.08 13.29
CA GLY A 121 5.52 3.30 12.42
C GLY A 121 4.82 2.16 13.15
N LEU A 122 3.48 2.20 13.26
CA LEU A 122 2.69 1.13 13.88
C LEU A 122 2.89 -0.22 13.19
N GLU A 123 2.91 -0.26 11.86
CA GLU A 123 3.12 -1.49 11.11
C GLU A 123 4.54 -2.03 11.27
N THR A 124 5.54 -1.15 11.29
CA THR A 124 6.93 -1.49 11.60
C THR A 124 7.04 -2.13 12.98
N ALA A 125 6.43 -1.52 14.00
CA ALA A 125 6.41 -2.05 15.36
C ALA A 125 5.69 -3.42 15.42
N ARG A 126 4.52 -3.56 14.78
CA ARG A 126 3.77 -4.81 14.74
C ARG A 126 4.59 -5.95 14.12
N LEU A 127 5.21 -5.70 12.94
CA LEU A 127 6.03 -6.70 12.25
C LEU A 127 7.23 -7.18 13.09
N LEU A 128 7.82 -6.30 13.89
CA LEU A 128 8.94 -6.67 14.76
C LEU A 128 8.49 -7.41 16.03
N LEU A 129 7.31 -7.08 16.58
CA LEU A 129 6.74 -7.75 17.76
C LEU A 129 6.21 -9.15 17.43
N ASP A 130 5.64 -9.36 16.25
CA ASP A 130 5.12 -10.66 15.78
C ASP A 130 6.25 -11.69 15.52
N ARG A 131 7.49 -11.27 15.60
CA ARG A 131 8.71 -12.09 15.45
C ARG A 131 9.15 -12.64 16.82
N LYS A 132 8.37 -13.56 17.37
CA LYS A 132 8.72 -14.33 18.57
C LYS A 132 9.20 -15.72 18.22
#